data_41259188f55f7c5a862a1ab4c497cf08
#
_entry.id   41259188f55f7c5a862a1ab4c497cf08
#
_cell.length_a   1.000
_cell.length_b   1.000
_cell.length_c   1.000
_cell.angle_alpha   90.00
_cell.angle_beta   90.00
_cell.angle_gamma   90.00
#
_symmetry.space_group_name_H-M   'P 1'
#
loop_
_entity.id
_entity.type
_entity.pdbx_description
1 polymer ?
#
loop_
_entity_poly.entity_id
_entity_poly.type
_entity_poly.pdbx_seq_one_letter_code
_entity_poly.pdbx_strand_id
1 'polypeptide(L)'
;MDGCTAVLMDAASAATETSAVPEAWGGDVAPFSVARVTSTDIEEQAASLNGWNQVYEQMTPGRFVGKLHELRFSGVQLFRETSNQAVHESGTPWAGSRAVGVPIEMDSTARFGGQPVDTDALVTLGPADELDFYTPRGFDILGLAIDADVLEAHARQVEHRDIAAVFGTRCVFKPGTVRLNEFRRSLLSVLQSLDANPTALQFRQTQRVLEQTMLGAVVAVVADEAAAPEVANPRRRHIVDSAKDFMRSRIAETITVADLCIELGVSRRTLQYSFQEVLGINPIRFLRAMRLNGVRRDFKNPGPLASSVQDTAANWGFWHLGHFVTDYKRMFGELPSETLRHTRRSATVARP
;
A
#
# COMPACT_ATOMS: atom_id res chain seq x y z
N MET A 1 49.79 18.35 -15.14
CA MET A 1 49.11 19.23 -14.19
C MET A 1 47.67 19.31 -14.64
N ASP A 2 46.87 19.07 -13.71
CA ASP A 2 45.42 19.24 -13.61
C ASP A 2 44.60 17.96 -13.72
N GLY A 3 44.29 17.55 -12.50
CA GLY A 3 43.45 16.42 -12.19
C GLY A 3 41.98 16.72 -12.42
N CYS A 4 41.33 15.78 -13.09
CA CYS A 4 39.87 15.72 -13.16
C CYS A 4 39.39 14.72 -12.11
N THR A 5 38.91 15.25 -10.98
CA THR A 5 38.32 14.48 -9.90
C THR A 5 36.95 13.97 -10.34
N ALA A 6 36.85 12.67 -10.59
CA ALA A 6 35.57 12.00 -10.82
C ALA A 6 34.80 11.93 -9.50
N VAL A 7 33.72 12.66 -9.42
CA VAL A 7 32.74 12.54 -8.32
C VAL A 7 31.97 11.24 -8.53
N LEU A 8 32.30 10.24 -7.74
CA LEU A 8 31.49 9.04 -7.54
C LEU A 8 30.21 9.45 -6.83
N MET A 9 29.09 9.47 -7.56
CA MET A 9 27.78 9.50 -6.96
C MET A 9 27.48 8.11 -6.37
N ASP A 10 27.54 8.06 -5.07
CA ASP A 10 27.16 6.92 -4.25
C ASP A 10 25.70 6.53 -4.53
N ALA A 11 25.48 5.25 -4.83
CA ALA A 11 24.15 4.66 -4.86
C ALA A 11 23.63 4.65 -3.42
N ALA A 12 22.69 5.53 -3.13
CA ALA A 12 22.00 5.56 -1.85
C ALA A 12 21.28 4.22 -1.65
N SER A 13 21.90 3.35 -0.86
CA SER A 13 21.27 2.18 -0.23
C SER A 13 20.14 2.68 0.64
N ALA A 14 19.00 1.99 0.63
CA ALA A 14 17.88 2.26 1.52
C ALA A 14 18.38 2.28 2.97
N ALA A 15 18.43 3.46 3.56
CA ALA A 15 18.80 3.61 4.97
C ALA A 15 17.57 3.26 5.81
N THR A 16 17.57 2.06 6.39
CA THR A 16 16.58 1.64 7.39
C THR A 16 17.13 2.01 8.76
N GLU A 17 16.65 3.09 9.34
CA GLU A 17 16.91 3.37 10.75
C GLU A 17 15.88 2.61 11.58
N THR A 18 16.25 1.40 12.02
CA THR A 18 15.48 0.63 13.00
C THR A 18 16.15 0.76 14.35
N SER A 19 15.54 1.48 15.27
CA SER A 19 15.97 1.51 16.66
C SER A 19 15.29 0.37 17.42
N ALA A 20 15.97 -0.78 17.49
CA ALA A 20 15.60 -1.84 18.42
C ALA A 20 16.28 -1.57 19.77
N VAL A 21 15.51 -1.41 20.83
CA VAL A 21 16.04 -1.21 22.18
C VAL A 21 16.41 -2.57 22.78
N PRO A 22 17.60 -2.71 23.44
CA PRO A 22 18.02 -3.96 24.08
C PRO A 22 17.09 -4.38 25.23
N GLU A 23 16.88 -5.68 25.38
CA GLU A 23 16.18 -6.34 26.48
C GLU A 23 16.89 -6.17 27.83
N ALA A 24 16.84 -5.01 28.42
CA ALA A 24 17.38 -4.84 29.76
C ALA A 24 16.73 -3.71 30.51
N TRP A 25 15.51 -3.96 31.01
CA TRP A 25 14.99 -3.32 32.25
C TRP A 25 13.71 -4.07 32.62
N GLY A 26 13.75 -4.74 33.78
CA GLY A 26 12.67 -5.59 34.25
C GLY A 26 11.37 -4.83 34.49
N GLY A 27 10.38 -5.21 33.75
CA GLY A 27 8.98 -4.79 33.84
C GLY A 27 8.27 -5.14 32.55
N ASP A 28 7.10 -5.68 32.65
CA ASP A 28 6.21 -6.23 31.61
C ASP A 28 5.77 -5.15 30.58
N VAL A 29 6.73 -4.53 29.88
CA VAL A 29 6.48 -3.53 28.83
C VAL A 29 6.31 -4.28 27.52
N ALA A 30 5.19 -4.05 26.81
CA ALA A 30 4.98 -4.64 25.51
C ALA A 30 6.09 -4.20 24.51
N PRO A 31 6.57 -5.09 23.66
CA PRO A 31 7.55 -4.74 22.63
C PRO A 31 7.07 -3.55 21.81
N PHE A 32 7.97 -2.65 21.47
CA PHE A 32 7.67 -1.54 20.57
C PHE A 32 8.73 -1.42 19.48
N SER A 33 8.36 -0.85 18.36
CA SER A 33 9.30 -0.51 17.29
C SER A 33 8.92 0.82 16.65
N VAL A 34 9.94 1.55 16.20
CA VAL A 34 9.81 2.74 15.38
C VAL A 34 10.66 2.52 14.14
N ALA A 35 10.08 2.65 12.97
CA ALA A 35 10.78 2.47 11.70
C ALA A 35 10.56 3.67 10.79
N ARG A 36 11.62 4.12 10.12
CA ARG A 36 11.57 5.08 9.03
C ARG A 36 12.29 4.48 7.85
N VAL A 37 11.59 4.38 6.74
CA VAL A 37 12.09 3.80 5.51
C VAL A 37 11.88 4.79 4.39
N THR A 38 12.88 4.94 3.52
CA THR A 38 12.73 5.59 2.22
C THR A 38 13.12 4.57 1.17
N SER A 39 12.16 4.19 0.35
CA SER A 39 12.34 3.19 -0.71
C SER A 39 12.35 3.86 -2.09
N THR A 40 13.25 3.43 -2.94
CA THR A 40 13.22 3.76 -4.38
C THR A 40 12.69 2.60 -5.21
N ASP A 41 12.16 1.62 -4.53
CA ASP A 41 11.62 0.39 -5.08
C ASP A 41 10.24 0.08 -4.47
N ILE A 42 9.29 -0.24 -5.34
CA ILE A 42 7.90 -0.45 -4.94
C ILE A 42 7.69 -1.74 -4.13
N GLU A 43 8.49 -2.78 -4.38
CA GLU A 43 8.42 -4.04 -3.64
C GLU A 43 9.04 -3.90 -2.25
N GLU A 44 10.14 -3.14 -2.14
CA GLU A 44 10.73 -2.78 -0.85
C GLU A 44 9.74 -1.93 -0.02
N GLN A 45 9.02 -1.01 -0.68
CA GLN A 45 7.97 -0.22 -0.02
C GLN A 45 6.86 -1.13 0.50
N ALA A 46 6.34 -2.05 -0.32
CA ALA A 46 5.30 -2.99 0.08
C ALA A 46 5.74 -3.87 1.25
N ALA A 47 7.01 -4.30 1.27
CA ALA A 47 7.56 -5.14 2.34
C ALA A 47 7.90 -4.37 3.62
N SER A 48 7.92 -3.02 3.57
CA SER A 48 8.35 -2.19 4.70
C SER A 48 7.32 -2.13 5.83
N LEU A 49 6.03 -2.30 5.55
CA LEU A 49 4.98 -2.26 6.55
C LEU A 49 4.86 -3.61 7.28
N ASN A 50 5.26 -3.62 8.54
CA ASN A 50 5.39 -4.85 9.30
C ASN A 50 4.07 -5.58 9.53
N GLY A 51 4.06 -6.90 9.29
CA GLY A 51 2.93 -7.77 9.54
C GLY A 51 1.85 -7.75 8.46
N TRP A 52 1.94 -6.87 7.46
CA TRP A 52 1.05 -6.87 6.31
C TRP A 52 1.56 -7.84 5.24
N ASN A 53 0.64 -8.55 4.62
CA ASN A 53 0.90 -9.36 3.43
C ASN A 53 0.34 -8.61 2.24
N GLN A 54 1.17 -7.80 1.58
CA GLN A 54 0.72 -6.90 0.52
C GLN A 54 1.64 -6.90 -0.69
N VAL A 55 1.05 -6.58 -1.83
CA VAL A 55 1.72 -6.43 -3.12
C VAL A 55 1.37 -5.06 -3.68
N TYR A 56 2.37 -4.31 -4.07
CA TYR A 56 2.22 -3.02 -4.75
C TYR A 56 2.56 -3.15 -6.23
N GLU A 57 1.75 -2.54 -7.06
CA GLU A 57 1.95 -2.44 -8.50
C GLU A 57 2.00 -0.97 -8.90
N GLN A 58 3.12 -0.55 -9.48
CA GLN A 58 3.25 0.82 -10.00
C GLN A 58 2.36 1.00 -11.22
N MET A 59 1.50 2.03 -11.21
CA MET A 59 0.50 2.27 -12.24
C MET A 59 0.86 3.44 -13.17
N THR A 60 1.82 4.27 -12.76
CA THR A 60 2.27 5.43 -13.54
C THR A 60 3.76 5.38 -13.84
N PRO A 61 4.17 5.91 -15.01
CA PRO A 61 5.58 5.97 -15.38
C PRO A 61 6.39 6.90 -14.50
N GLY A 62 7.63 6.54 -14.22
CA GLY A 62 8.61 7.32 -13.49
C GLY A 62 9.32 6.50 -12.41
N ARG A 63 10.42 7.02 -11.89
CA ARG A 63 11.10 6.41 -10.74
C ARG A 63 10.20 6.46 -9.52
N PHE A 64 10.09 5.33 -8.83
CA PHE A 64 9.37 5.25 -7.57
C PHE A 64 10.20 5.87 -6.44
N VAL A 65 9.54 6.62 -5.59
CA VAL A 65 10.04 7.04 -4.28
C VAL A 65 8.87 6.95 -3.31
N GLY A 66 9.00 6.11 -2.31
CA GLY A 66 8.07 5.98 -1.21
C GLY A 66 8.75 6.25 0.12
N LYS A 67 7.98 6.66 1.11
CA LYS A 67 8.45 6.79 2.49
C LYS A 67 7.44 6.15 3.42
N LEU A 68 7.93 5.46 4.42
CA LEU A 68 7.14 4.91 5.51
C LEU A 68 7.72 5.41 6.84
N HIS A 69 6.85 5.88 7.70
CA HIS A 69 7.13 6.10 9.10
C HIS A 69 6.14 5.28 9.91
N GLU A 70 6.61 4.26 10.58
CA GLU A 70 5.82 3.29 11.34
C GLU A 70 6.16 3.33 12.81
N LEU A 71 5.13 3.23 13.63
CA LEU A 71 5.18 3.06 15.07
C LEU A 71 4.32 1.86 15.44
N ARG A 72 4.87 0.92 16.21
CA ARG A 72 4.16 -0.27 16.66
C ARG A 72 4.38 -0.52 18.13
N PHE A 73 3.30 -0.76 18.88
CA PHE A 73 3.32 -1.13 20.32
C PHE A 73 1.95 -1.66 20.75
N SER A 74 1.91 -2.54 21.74
CA SER A 74 0.66 -2.99 22.40
C SER A 74 -0.52 -3.36 21.49
N GLY A 75 -0.27 -4.00 20.33
CA GLY A 75 -1.33 -4.33 19.38
C GLY A 75 -1.85 -3.14 18.57
N VAL A 76 -1.15 -2.02 18.60
CA VAL A 76 -1.40 -0.82 17.77
C VAL A 76 -0.26 -0.62 16.79
N GLN A 77 -0.58 -0.31 15.56
CA GLN A 77 0.34 0.05 14.49
C GLN A 77 -0.15 1.35 13.85
N LEU A 78 0.57 2.43 14.08
CA LEU A 78 0.35 3.73 13.47
C LEU A 78 1.42 3.97 12.42
N PHE A 79 1.02 4.37 11.21
CA PHE A 79 1.98 4.67 10.16
C PHE A 79 1.55 5.86 9.31
N ARG A 80 2.54 6.52 8.70
CA ARG A 80 2.35 7.46 7.61
C ARG A 80 3.11 6.92 6.41
N GLU A 81 2.43 6.81 5.31
CA GLU A 81 3.00 6.34 4.06
C GLU A 81 2.82 7.36 2.95
N THR A 82 3.87 7.57 2.16
CA THR A 82 3.81 8.45 0.99
C THR A 82 4.33 7.75 -0.25
N SER A 83 3.76 8.06 -1.41
CA SER A 83 4.26 7.62 -2.70
C SER A 83 4.18 8.73 -3.74
N ASN A 84 5.23 8.84 -4.58
CA ASN A 84 5.27 9.80 -5.68
C ASN A 84 4.62 9.28 -6.97
N GLN A 85 4.37 7.98 -7.08
CA GLN A 85 3.72 7.34 -8.21
C GLN A 85 2.33 6.83 -7.82
N ALA A 86 1.44 6.68 -8.80
CA ALA A 86 0.20 5.97 -8.55
C ALA A 86 0.48 4.48 -8.35
N VAL A 87 -0.16 3.90 -7.34
CA VAL A 87 0.05 2.51 -6.92
C VAL A 87 -1.29 1.78 -6.86
N HIS A 88 -1.29 0.51 -7.24
CA HIS A 88 -2.33 -0.44 -6.87
C HIS A 88 -1.79 -1.31 -5.74
N GLU A 89 -2.46 -1.23 -4.60
CA GLU A 89 -2.13 -1.97 -3.39
C GLU A 89 -3.15 -3.08 -3.18
N SER A 90 -2.67 -4.29 -2.99
CA SER A 90 -3.51 -5.47 -2.73
C SER A 90 -2.90 -6.33 -1.64
N GLY A 91 -3.73 -6.99 -0.83
CA GLY A 91 -3.25 -7.86 0.24
C GLY A 91 -4.13 -7.83 1.48
N THR A 92 -3.54 -8.09 2.63
CA THR A 92 -4.24 -8.15 3.92
C THR A 92 -3.42 -7.51 5.02
N PRO A 93 -4.05 -6.85 6.00
CA PRO A 93 -3.37 -6.42 7.22
C PRO A 93 -3.01 -7.66 8.08
N TRP A 94 -2.30 -7.45 9.18
CA TRP A 94 -2.03 -8.54 10.11
C TRP A 94 -3.33 -9.13 10.70
N ALA A 95 -3.31 -10.45 10.91
CA ALA A 95 -4.49 -11.22 11.28
C ALA A 95 -5.15 -10.71 12.57
N GLY A 96 -6.48 -10.54 12.56
CA GLY A 96 -7.25 -10.04 13.69
C GLY A 96 -7.26 -8.51 13.82
N SER A 97 -6.55 -7.77 12.96
CA SER A 97 -6.56 -6.32 13.01
C SER A 97 -7.73 -5.69 12.25
N ARG A 98 -8.12 -4.52 12.69
CA ARG A 98 -8.90 -3.56 11.92
C ARG A 98 -8.02 -2.38 11.55
N ALA A 99 -7.94 -2.09 10.28
CA ALA A 99 -7.19 -0.94 9.80
C ALA A 99 -8.14 0.22 9.44
N VAL A 100 -7.68 1.44 9.71
CA VAL A 100 -8.35 2.69 9.38
C VAL A 100 -7.32 3.60 8.70
N GLY A 101 -7.66 4.16 7.55
CA GLY A 101 -6.77 5.04 6.78
C GLY A 101 -7.42 6.40 6.52
N VAL A 102 -6.65 7.47 6.67
CA VAL A 102 -7.10 8.83 6.36
C VAL A 102 -6.07 9.52 5.45
N PRO A 103 -6.43 9.84 4.20
CA PRO A 103 -5.55 10.57 3.31
C PRO A 103 -5.23 11.97 3.85
N ILE A 104 -3.98 12.42 3.68
CA ILE A 104 -3.54 13.79 4.02
C ILE A 104 -3.51 14.62 2.75
N GLU A 105 -2.88 14.08 1.69
CA GLU A 105 -2.67 14.76 0.42
C GLU A 105 -2.75 13.76 -0.73
N MET A 106 -3.24 14.20 -1.88
CA MET A 106 -3.29 13.43 -3.11
C MET A 106 -3.51 14.32 -4.33
N ASP A 107 -2.90 13.97 -5.46
CA ASP A 107 -3.05 14.72 -6.72
C ASP A 107 -4.43 14.55 -7.38
N SER A 108 -5.12 13.44 -7.11
CA SER A 108 -6.45 13.16 -7.63
C SER A 108 -7.16 12.10 -6.77
N THR A 109 -8.43 11.83 -7.06
CA THR A 109 -9.28 10.87 -6.33
C THR A 109 -8.66 9.47 -6.33
N ALA A 110 -8.47 8.90 -5.14
CA ALA A 110 -8.11 7.50 -4.94
C ALA A 110 -9.35 6.59 -5.03
N ARG A 111 -9.14 5.26 -5.02
CA ARG A 111 -10.24 4.29 -5.05
C ARG A 111 -9.97 3.13 -4.12
N PHE A 112 -10.82 2.96 -3.14
CA PHE A 112 -10.74 1.89 -2.15
C PHE A 112 -11.92 0.93 -2.33
N GLY A 113 -11.64 -0.33 -2.62
CA GLY A 113 -12.69 -1.28 -2.94
C GLY A 113 -13.61 -0.82 -4.08
N GLY A 114 -13.08 -0.07 -5.05
CA GLY A 114 -13.85 0.52 -6.15
C GLY A 114 -14.63 1.79 -5.79
N GLN A 115 -14.64 2.22 -4.53
CA GLN A 115 -15.30 3.45 -4.09
C GLN A 115 -14.34 4.65 -4.19
N PRO A 116 -14.80 5.83 -4.60
CA PRO A 116 -13.96 7.03 -4.64
C PRO A 116 -13.58 7.48 -3.23
N VAL A 117 -12.33 7.86 -3.06
CA VAL A 117 -11.74 8.34 -1.82
C VAL A 117 -11.05 9.67 -2.08
N ASP A 118 -11.52 10.70 -1.42
CA ASP A 118 -10.94 12.03 -1.41
C ASP A 118 -10.33 12.34 -0.05
N THR A 119 -9.76 13.51 0.13
CA THR A 119 -9.18 13.92 1.42
C THR A 119 -10.21 14.11 2.54
N ASP A 120 -11.51 14.11 2.25
CA ASP A 120 -12.59 14.17 3.22
C ASP A 120 -13.14 12.78 3.62
N ALA A 121 -12.49 11.72 3.14
CA ALA A 121 -12.88 10.34 3.40
C ALA A 121 -11.95 9.63 4.41
N LEU A 122 -12.53 8.66 5.09
CA LEU A 122 -11.86 7.66 5.93
C LEU A 122 -12.08 6.30 5.28
N VAL A 123 -11.03 5.51 5.12
CA VAL A 123 -11.12 4.12 4.64
C VAL A 123 -10.96 3.15 5.80
N THR A 124 -11.58 1.98 5.72
CA THR A 124 -11.45 0.94 6.75
C THR A 124 -11.38 -0.44 6.12
N LEU A 125 -10.60 -1.30 6.77
CA LEU A 125 -10.39 -2.69 6.39
C LEU A 125 -10.61 -3.56 7.64
N GLY A 126 -11.53 -4.50 7.56
CA GLY A 126 -11.83 -5.43 8.65
C GLY A 126 -10.84 -6.60 8.72
N PRO A 127 -10.94 -7.43 9.78
CA PRO A 127 -10.01 -8.54 10.01
C PRO A 127 -9.95 -9.60 8.91
N ALA A 128 -11.02 -9.73 8.12
CA ALA A 128 -11.15 -10.70 7.02
C ALA A 128 -11.21 -10.05 5.64
N ASP A 129 -11.06 -8.73 5.57
CA ASP A 129 -11.17 -8.00 4.31
C ASP A 129 -9.83 -8.02 3.57
N GLU A 130 -9.91 -7.99 2.24
CA GLU A 130 -8.75 -7.82 1.37
C GLU A 130 -8.59 -6.36 0.98
N LEU A 131 -7.36 -5.87 1.05
CA LEU A 131 -6.97 -4.56 0.54
C LEU A 131 -7.08 -4.55 -0.99
N ASP A 132 -7.79 -3.58 -1.52
CA ASP A 132 -7.85 -3.26 -2.96
C ASP A 132 -7.88 -1.73 -3.07
N PHE A 133 -6.70 -1.12 -3.11
CA PHE A 133 -6.54 0.31 -3.02
C PHE A 133 -5.76 0.86 -4.21
N TYR A 134 -6.40 1.74 -4.96
CA TYR A 134 -5.80 2.52 -6.01
C TYR A 134 -5.49 3.91 -5.51
N THR A 135 -4.21 4.21 -5.34
CA THR A 135 -3.72 5.50 -4.90
C THR A 135 -3.19 6.31 -6.09
N PRO A 136 -3.46 7.61 -6.16
CA PRO A 136 -2.94 8.49 -7.21
C PRO A 136 -1.46 8.84 -6.97
N ARG A 137 -0.90 9.66 -7.86
CA ARG A 137 0.41 10.29 -7.62
C ARG A 137 0.33 11.26 -6.44
N GLY A 138 1.48 11.48 -5.79
CA GLY A 138 1.58 12.42 -4.67
C GLY A 138 0.69 12.01 -3.49
N PHE A 139 0.54 10.71 -3.27
CA PHE A 139 -0.34 10.19 -2.23
C PHE A 139 0.36 10.19 -0.87
N ASP A 140 -0.34 10.68 0.14
CA ASP A 140 0.09 10.73 1.54
C ASP A 140 -1.08 10.30 2.43
N ILE A 141 -0.88 9.26 3.23
CA ILE A 141 -1.90 8.67 4.09
C ILE A 141 -1.37 8.40 5.50
N LEU A 142 -2.23 8.64 6.49
CA LEU A 142 -2.07 8.06 7.83
C LEU A 142 -2.90 6.79 7.90
N GLY A 143 -2.28 5.71 8.37
CA GLY A 143 -2.93 4.44 8.65
C GLY A 143 -2.77 4.06 10.10
N LEU A 144 -3.81 3.46 10.65
CA LEU A 144 -3.85 2.95 12.01
C LEU A 144 -4.46 1.55 11.97
N ALA A 145 -3.67 0.52 12.30
CA ALA A 145 -4.17 -0.83 12.47
C ALA A 145 -4.16 -1.20 13.96
N ILE A 146 -5.26 -1.76 14.44
CA ILE A 146 -5.49 -2.08 15.85
C ILE A 146 -6.10 -3.47 15.93
N ASP A 147 -5.80 -4.22 16.97
CA ASP A 147 -6.51 -5.44 17.31
C ASP A 147 -8.02 -5.17 17.39
N ALA A 148 -8.79 -5.90 16.59
CA ALA A 148 -10.24 -5.65 16.44
C ALA A 148 -11.00 -5.89 17.74
N ASP A 149 -10.64 -6.93 18.51
CA ASP A 149 -11.30 -7.26 19.76
C ASP A 149 -11.01 -6.19 20.82
N VAL A 150 -9.79 -5.66 20.85
CA VAL A 150 -9.39 -4.55 21.75
C VAL A 150 -10.17 -3.29 21.42
N LEU A 151 -10.28 -2.94 20.13
CA LEU A 151 -11.04 -1.78 19.68
C LEU A 151 -12.55 -1.90 20.03
N GLU A 152 -13.15 -3.05 19.78
CA GLU A 152 -14.54 -3.30 20.07
C GLU A 152 -14.81 -3.33 21.58
N ALA A 153 -13.91 -3.93 22.37
CA ALA A 153 -14.01 -3.92 23.82
C ALA A 153 -13.95 -2.48 24.37
N HIS A 154 -13.02 -1.67 23.89
CA HIS A 154 -12.92 -0.26 24.27
C HIS A 154 -14.21 0.51 23.95
N ALA A 155 -14.72 0.36 22.71
CA ALA A 155 -15.95 1.04 22.29
C ALA A 155 -17.15 0.69 23.16
N ARG A 156 -17.33 -0.60 23.51
CA ARG A 156 -18.42 -1.05 24.37
C ARG A 156 -18.27 -0.61 25.82
N GLN A 157 -17.07 -0.72 26.38
CA GLN A 157 -16.83 -0.52 27.82
C GLN A 157 -16.63 0.96 28.19
N VAL A 158 -15.97 1.72 27.32
CA VAL A 158 -15.58 3.12 27.60
C VAL A 158 -16.55 4.09 26.96
N GLU A 159 -16.90 3.86 25.70
CA GLU A 159 -17.72 4.78 24.91
C GLU A 159 -19.21 4.36 24.85
N HIS A 160 -19.55 3.19 25.40
CA HIS A 160 -20.90 2.60 25.38
C HIS A 160 -21.51 2.51 23.98
N ARG A 161 -20.68 2.16 22.98
CA ARG A 161 -21.04 2.10 21.56
C ARG A 161 -20.76 0.73 20.96
N ASP A 162 -21.62 0.31 20.05
CA ASP A 162 -21.38 -0.85 19.19
C ASP A 162 -20.85 -0.37 17.84
N ILE A 163 -19.51 -0.42 17.68
CA ILE A 163 -18.84 -0.02 16.44
C ILE A 163 -18.79 -1.15 15.42
N ALA A 164 -18.99 -2.40 15.80
CA ALA A 164 -19.02 -3.52 14.86
C ALA A 164 -20.14 -3.31 13.84
N ALA A 165 -21.31 -2.86 14.30
CA ALA A 165 -22.45 -2.51 13.44
C ALA A 165 -22.16 -1.30 12.53
N VAL A 166 -21.41 -0.30 13.03
CA VAL A 166 -21.03 0.89 12.26
C VAL A 166 -20.07 0.53 11.12
N PHE A 167 -19.06 -0.24 11.42
CA PHE A 167 -18.13 -0.70 10.39
C PHE A 167 -18.84 -1.61 9.37
N GLY A 168 -19.62 -2.60 9.83
CA GLY A 168 -20.42 -3.48 8.98
C GLY A 168 -19.72 -3.89 7.70
N THR A 169 -20.36 -3.62 6.57
CA THR A 169 -19.83 -3.85 5.22
C THR A 169 -19.23 -2.60 4.56
N ARG A 170 -19.14 -1.50 5.29
CA ARG A 170 -18.62 -0.24 4.74
C ARG A 170 -17.11 -0.22 4.78
N CYS A 171 -16.50 0.17 3.67
CA CYS A 171 -15.07 0.38 3.56
C CYS A 171 -14.67 1.85 3.38
N VAL A 172 -15.62 2.75 3.10
CA VAL A 172 -15.37 4.20 2.96
C VAL A 172 -16.43 4.99 3.76
N PHE A 173 -15.96 5.97 4.53
CA PHE A 173 -16.78 6.84 5.37
C PHE A 173 -16.49 8.30 5.08
N LYS A 174 -17.48 9.19 5.31
CA LYS A 174 -17.32 10.64 5.24
C LYS A 174 -17.77 11.30 6.56
N PRO A 175 -16.95 11.22 7.60
CA PRO A 175 -17.36 11.63 8.96
C PRO A 175 -17.48 13.14 9.16
N GLY A 176 -17.32 13.90 8.09
CA GLY A 176 -17.30 15.36 8.11
C GLY A 176 -15.91 15.94 8.42
N THR A 177 -15.66 17.10 7.84
CA THR A 177 -14.32 17.72 7.79
C THR A 177 -13.74 18.01 9.19
N VAL A 178 -14.57 18.43 10.14
CA VAL A 178 -14.11 18.78 11.50
C VAL A 178 -13.55 17.55 12.21
N ARG A 179 -14.31 16.46 12.28
CA ARG A 179 -13.91 15.22 12.95
C ARG A 179 -12.71 14.56 12.28
N LEU A 180 -12.72 14.56 10.96
CA LEU A 180 -11.62 13.99 10.20
C LEU A 180 -10.30 14.76 10.43
N ASN A 181 -10.37 16.09 10.52
CA ASN A 181 -9.21 16.90 10.85
C ASN A 181 -8.76 16.74 12.31
N GLU A 182 -9.67 16.51 13.23
CA GLU A 182 -9.33 16.14 14.62
C GLU A 182 -8.64 14.79 14.67
N PHE A 183 -9.15 13.81 13.97
CA PHE A 183 -8.53 12.50 13.85
C PHE A 183 -7.12 12.58 13.26
N ARG A 184 -6.93 13.28 12.12
CA ARG A 184 -5.60 13.51 11.53
C ARG A 184 -4.63 14.17 12.50
N ARG A 185 -5.08 15.24 13.17
CA ARG A 185 -4.25 15.97 14.14
C ARG A 185 -3.83 15.08 15.31
N SER A 186 -4.73 14.24 15.80
CA SER A 186 -4.42 13.30 16.89
C SER A 186 -3.33 12.32 16.47
N LEU A 187 -3.46 11.67 15.30
CA LEU A 187 -2.47 10.72 14.81
C LEU A 187 -1.12 11.39 14.50
N LEU A 188 -1.12 12.55 13.84
CA LEU A 188 0.10 13.30 13.57
C LEU A 188 0.80 13.74 14.84
N SER A 189 0.05 14.18 15.85
CA SER A 189 0.62 14.58 17.15
C SER A 189 1.31 13.42 17.85
N VAL A 190 0.75 12.20 17.77
CA VAL A 190 1.40 11.00 18.31
C VAL A 190 2.71 10.72 17.58
N LEU A 191 2.72 10.70 16.25
CA LEU A 191 3.95 10.49 15.47
C LEU A 191 5.01 11.53 15.80
N GLN A 192 4.65 12.81 15.81
CA GLN A 192 5.58 13.91 16.11
C GLN A 192 6.12 13.87 17.54
N SER A 193 5.27 13.53 18.52
CA SER A 193 5.69 13.45 19.92
C SER A 193 6.71 12.33 20.14
N LEU A 194 6.53 11.21 19.44
CA LEU A 194 7.43 10.06 19.54
C LEU A 194 8.69 10.25 18.70
N ASP A 195 8.64 11.04 17.63
CA ASP A 195 9.83 11.50 16.93
C ASP A 195 10.73 12.36 17.82
N ALA A 196 10.11 13.24 18.59
CA ALA A 196 10.85 14.09 19.54
C ALA A 196 11.38 13.31 20.74
N ASN A 197 10.72 12.24 21.15
CA ASN A 197 11.11 11.42 22.31
C ASN A 197 10.78 9.93 22.12
N PRO A 198 11.56 9.18 21.32
CA PRO A 198 11.32 7.74 21.09
C PRO A 198 11.38 6.90 22.37
N THR A 199 12.14 7.35 23.36
CA THR A 199 12.29 6.63 24.63
C THR A 199 11.04 6.65 25.50
N ALA A 200 10.07 7.52 25.20
CA ALA A 200 8.80 7.56 25.92
C ALA A 200 8.02 6.24 25.85
N LEU A 201 8.19 5.45 24.78
CA LEU A 201 7.56 4.14 24.62
C LEU A 201 8.16 3.05 25.53
N GLN A 202 9.27 3.29 26.18
CA GLN A 202 9.81 2.38 27.21
C GLN A 202 8.93 2.31 28.47
N PHE A 203 8.03 3.27 28.62
CA PHE A 203 7.13 3.32 29.78
C PHE A 203 5.75 2.76 29.43
N ARG A 204 5.35 1.70 30.13
CA ARG A 204 4.04 1.06 29.97
C ARG A 204 2.87 2.05 30.08
N GLN A 205 3.00 3.03 30.96
CA GLN A 205 1.95 4.04 31.13
C GLN A 205 1.80 4.91 29.87
N THR A 206 2.90 5.27 29.23
CA THR A 206 2.88 6.02 27.97
C THR A 206 2.22 5.19 26.87
N GLN A 207 2.58 3.92 26.72
CA GLN A 207 1.95 3.03 25.74
C GLN A 207 0.44 2.95 25.97
N ARG A 208 -0.01 2.76 27.22
CA ARG A 208 -1.45 2.71 27.56
C ARG A 208 -2.18 4.01 27.24
N VAL A 209 -1.60 5.16 27.57
CA VAL A 209 -2.22 6.46 27.27
C VAL A 209 -2.35 6.67 25.77
N LEU A 210 -1.32 6.34 25.01
CA LEU A 210 -1.34 6.45 23.54
C LEU A 210 -2.34 5.47 22.91
N GLU A 211 -2.38 4.22 23.38
CA GLU A 211 -3.35 3.22 22.95
C GLU A 211 -4.78 3.73 23.18
N GLN A 212 -5.12 4.15 24.39
CA GLN A 212 -6.45 4.67 24.72
C GLN A 212 -6.80 5.92 23.89
N THR A 213 -5.83 6.78 23.65
CA THR A 213 -6.02 7.97 22.81
C THR A 213 -6.38 7.59 21.38
N MET A 214 -5.69 6.60 20.79
CA MET A 214 -5.94 6.16 19.43
C MET A 214 -7.25 5.38 19.30
N LEU A 215 -7.56 4.51 20.27
CA LEU A 215 -8.84 3.81 20.33
C LEU A 215 -10.01 4.80 20.40
N GLY A 216 -9.94 5.76 21.32
CA GLY A 216 -10.96 6.81 21.44
C GLY A 216 -11.09 7.68 20.17
N ALA A 217 -9.97 7.99 19.51
CA ALA A 217 -9.99 8.76 18.26
C ALA A 217 -10.69 7.99 17.12
N VAL A 218 -10.48 6.67 17.02
CA VAL A 218 -11.19 5.83 16.03
C VAL A 218 -12.68 5.82 16.33
N VAL A 219 -13.07 5.56 17.59
CA VAL A 219 -14.50 5.54 17.97
C VAL A 219 -15.15 6.89 17.69
N ALA A 220 -14.48 8.00 18.03
CA ALA A 220 -15.02 9.35 17.82
C ALA A 220 -15.23 9.69 16.33
N VAL A 221 -14.30 9.26 15.46
CA VAL A 221 -14.39 9.59 14.03
C VAL A 221 -15.49 8.81 13.32
N VAL A 222 -15.84 7.59 13.78
CA VAL A 222 -16.88 6.76 13.17
C VAL A 222 -18.24 6.87 13.86
N ALA A 223 -18.35 7.57 14.97
CA ALA A 223 -19.46 7.51 15.94
C ALA A 223 -20.84 7.93 15.43
N ASP A 224 -20.94 8.78 14.42
CA ASP A 224 -22.22 9.37 13.96
C ASP A 224 -22.52 9.06 12.47
N GLU A 225 -21.91 8.04 11.91
CA GLU A 225 -22.14 7.65 10.53
C GLU A 225 -23.45 6.87 10.34
N ALA A 226 -24.57 7.60 10.36
CA ALA A 226 -25.89 7.05 10.01
C ALA A 226 -26.22 7.16 8.50
N ALA A 227 -25.37 7.77 7.69
CA ALA A 227 -25.64 8.00 6.27
C ALA A 227 -25.48 6.73 5.42
N ALA A 228 -26.40 6.55 4.48
CA ALA A 228 -26.37 5.41 3.56
C ALA A 228 -25.08 5.38 2.72
N PRO A 229 -24.50 4.20 2.50
CA PRO A 229 -23.29 4.09 1.70
C PRO A 229 -23.59 4.40 0.24
N GLU A 230 -22.71 5.18 -0.39
CA GLU A 230 -22.60 5.21 -1.84
C GLU A 230 -21.89 3.92 -2.27
N VAL A 231 -22.68 2.88 -2.48
CA VAL A 231 -22.14 1.56 -2.87
C VAL A 231 -21.63 1.68 -4.31
N ALA A 232 -20.33 1.48 -4.53
CA ALA A 232 -19.80 1.24 -5.87
C ALA A 232 -20.66 0.17 -6.53
N ASN A 233 -21.07 0.40 -7.78
CA ASN A 233 -22.00 -0.50 -8.48
C ASN A 233 -21.47 -1.95 -8.43
N PRO A 234 -22.07 -2.87 -7.65
CA PRO A 234 -21.51 -4.21 -7.41
C PRO A 234 -21.27 -4.98 -8.70
N ARG A 235 -22.12 -4.74 -9.73
CA ARG A 235 -21.98 -5.36 -11.04
C ARG A 235 -20.71 -4.89 -11.75
N ARG A 236 -20.35 -3.60 -11.64
CA ARG A 236 -19.13 -3.08 -12.28
C ARG A 236 -17.89 -3.57 -11.58
N ARG A 237 -17.91 -3.64 -10.25
CA ARG A 237 -16.85 -4.25 -9.48
C ARG A 237 -16.64 -5.70 -9.88
N HIS A 238 -17.69 -6.50 -9.93
CA HIS A 238 -17.63 -7.90 -10.39
C HIS A 238 -17.03 -8.04 -11.81
N ILE A 239 -17.41 -7.16 -12.75
CA ILE A 239 -16.81 -7.14 -14.09
C ILE A 239 -15.30 -6.91 -14.03
N VAL A 240 -14.84 -5.97 -13.22
CA VAL A 240 -13.42 -5.64 -13.10
C VAL A 240 -12.65 -6.79 -12.42
N ASP A 241 -13.18 -7.36 -11.35
CA ASP A 241 -12.55 -8.48 -10.64
C ASP A 241 -12.44 -9.71 -11.54
N SER A 242 -13.51 -10.08 -12.24
CA SER A 242 -13.48 -11.16 -13.22
C SER A 242 -12.50 -10.89 -14.37
N ALA A 243 -12.39 -9.63 -14.81
CA ALA A 243 -11.39 -9.25 -15.81
C ALA A 243 -9.95 -9.39 -15.29
N LYS A 244 -9.70 -8.99 -14.05
CA LYS A 244 -8.39 -9.17 -13.39
C LYS A 244 -8.01 -10.65 -13.33
N ASP A 245 -8.94 -11.51 -12.94
CA ASP A 245 -8.71 -12.95 -12.83
C ASP A 245 -8.42 -13.59 -14.19
N PHE A 246 -9.19 -13.22 -15.21
CA PHE A 246 -8.94 -13.65 -16.58
C PHE A 246 -7.57 -13.19 -17.09
N MET A 247 -7.19 -11.93 -16.84
CA MET A 247 -5.87 -11.41 -17.21
C MET A 247 -4.73 -12.15 -16.49
N ARG A 248 -4.90 -12.48 -15.21
CA ARG A 248 -3.91 -13.22 -14.42
C ARG A 248 -3.74 -14.65 -14.91
N SER A 249 -4.84 -15.34 -15.19
CA SER A 249 -4.82 -16.75 -15.65
C SER A 249 -4.17 -16.91 -17.04
N ARG A 250 -4.14 -15.85 -17.85
CA ARG A 250 -3.59 -15.85 -19.22
C ARG A 250 -2.53 -14.79 -19.43
N ILE A 251 -1.72 -14.54 -18.43
CA ILE A 251 -0.79 -13.40 -18.40
C ILE A 251 0.22 -13.40 -19.56
N ALA A 252 0.64 -14.57 -20.02
CA ALA A 252 1.59 -14.74 -21.13
C ALA A 252 0.94 -14.63 -22.51
N GLU A 253 -0.40 -14.70 -22.61
CA GLU A 253 -1.12 -14.69 -23.89
C GLU A 253 -1.37 -13.26 -24.39
N THR A 254 -1.60 -13.12 -25.69
CA THR A 254 -2.04 -11.85 -26.27
C THR A 254 -3.53 -11.64 -25.97
N ILE A 255 -3.82 -10.87 -24.91
CA ILE A 255 -5.20 -10.55 -24.52
C ILE A 255 -5.59 -9.21 -25.15
N THR A 256 -6.73 -9.20 -25.84
CA THR A 256 -7.34 -8.01 -26.41
C THR A 256 -8.58 -7.56 -25.62
N VAL A 257 -9.07 -6.34 -25.87
CA VAL A 257 -10.35 -5.89 -25.30
C VAL A 257 -11.52 -6.78 -25.77
N ALA A 258 -11.43 -7.33 -26.98
CA ALA A 258 -12.47 -8.22 -27.51
C ALA A 258 -12.53 -9.53 -26.71
N ASP A 259 -11.38 -10.11 -26.39
CA ASP A 259 -11.32 -11.34 -25.59
C ASP A 259 -11.95 -11.14 -24.22
N LEU A 260 -11.65 -10.01 -23.56
CA LEU A 260 -12.28 -9.65 -22.29
C LEU A 260 -13.79 -9.47 -22.41
N CYS A 261 -14.26 -8.84 -23.48
CA CYS A 261 -15.69 -8.65 -23.72
C CYS A 261 -16.43 -9.97 -23.94
N ILE A 262 -15.83 -10.90 -24.69
CA ILE A 262 -16.39 -12.24 -24.95
C ILE A 262 -16.44 -13.04 -23.65
N GLU A 263 -15.34 -13.12 -22.93
CA GLU A 263 -15.24 -13.88 -21.68
C GLU A 263 -16.25 -13.40 -20.63
N LEU A 264 -16.37 -12.09 -20.47
CA LEU A 264 -17.23 -11.48 -19.43
C LEU A 264 -18.68 -11.26 -19.89
N GLY A 265 -19.02 -11.55 -21.15
CA GLY A 265 -20.35 -11.31 -21.69
C GLY A 265 -20.77 -9.83 -21.64
N VAL A 266 -19.84 -8.89 -21.81
CA VAL A 266 -20.12 -7.45 -21.71
C VAL A 266 -19.68 -6.70 -22.96
N SER A 267 -20.33 -5.55 -23.22
CA SER A 267 -19.90 -4.67 -24.31
C SER A 267 -18.56 -3.98 -23.97
N ARG A 268 -17.81 -3.58 -25.01
CA ARG A 268 -16.59 -2.78 -24.87
C ARG A 268 -16.82 -1.51 -24.04
N ARG A 269 -17.96 -0.85 -24.25
CA ARG A 269 -18.33 0.34 -23.49
C ARG A 269 -18.51 0.02 -22.00
N THR A 270 -19.23 -1.04 -21.67
CA THR A 270 -19.45 -1.49 -20.28
C THR A 270 -18.11 -1.83 -19.59
N LEU A 271 -17.24 -2.57 -20.28
CA LEU A 271 -15.91 -2.91 -19.77
C LEU A 271 -15.08 -1.64 -19.47
N GLN A 272 -15.00 -0.72 -20.43
CA GLN A 272 -14.25 0.52 -20.26
C GLN A 272 -14.79 1.40 -19.13
N TYR A 273 -16.12 1.56 -19.04
CA TYR A 273 -16.75 2.31 -17.96
C TYR A 273 -16.53 1.64 -16.60
N SER A 274 -16.60 0.30 -16.51
CA SER A 274 -16.35 -0.41 -15.28
C SER A 274 -14.91 -0.19 -14.78
N PHE A 275 -13.93 -0.32 -15.66
CA PHE A 275 -12.54 -0.05 -15.32
C PHE A 275 -12.28 1.42 -14.93
N GLN A 276 -12.88 2.36 -15.68
CA GLN A 276 -12.74 3.78 -15.38
C GLN A 276 -13.38 4.14 -14.03
N GLU A 277 -14.54 3.57 -13.71
CA GLU A 277 -15.23 3.85 -12.44
C GLU A 277 -14.55 3.16 -11.26
N VAL A 278 -14.16 1.89 -11.41
CA VAL A 278 -13.61 1.10 -10.30
C VAL A 278 -12.12 1.37 -10.07
N LEU A 279 -11.34 1.58 -11.15
CA LEU A 279 -9.88 1.68 -11.09
C LEU A 279 -9.30 3.02 -11.60
N GLY A 280 -10.10 3.85 -12.24
CA GLY A 280 -9.64 5.12 -12.84
C GLY A 280 -8.77 4.98 -14.08
N ILE A 281 -8.56 3.78 -14.60
CA ILE A 281 -7.72 3.49 -15.77
C ILE A 281 -8.44 2.57 -16.76
N ASN A 282 -7.92 2.45 -17.98
CA ASN A 282 -8.50 1.51 -18.94
C ASN A 282 -7.92 0.09 -18.81
N PRO A 283 -8.64 -0.95 -19.27
CA PRO A 283 -8.23 -2.36 -19.12
C PRO A 283 -6.84 -2.68 -19.68
N ILE A 284 -6.47 -2.11 -20.82
CA ILE A 284 -5.18 -2.40 -21.48
C ILE A 284 -4.00 -1.77 -20.71
N ARG A 285 -4.21 -0.57 -20.19
CA ARG A 285 -3.18 0.05 -19.32
C ARG A 285 -2.98 -0.75 -18.05
N PHE A 286 -4.07 -1.24 -17.46
CA PHE A 286 -4.01 -2.12 -16.30
C PHE A 286 -3.20 -3.40 -16.61
N LEU A 287 -3.57 -4.15 -17.65
CA LEU A 287 -2.86 -5.37 -18.07
C LEU A 287 -1.37 -5.09 -18.32
N ARG A 288 -1.06 -3.97 -18.99
CA ARG A 288 0.34 -3.62 -19.27
C ARG A 288 1.14 -3.32 -18.01
N ALA A 289 0.57 -2.56 -17.07
CA ALA A 289 1.20 -2.27 -15.78
C ALA A 289 1.43 -3.57 -14.99
N MET A 290 0.42 -4.43 -14.87
CA MET A 290 0.51 -5.71 -14.21
C MET A 290 1.64 -6.59 -14.79
N ARG A 291 1.76 -6.68 -16.11
CA ARG A 291 2.83 -7.43 -16.79
C ARG A 291 4.21 -6.85 -16.53
N LEU A 292 4.38 -5.54 -16.61
CA LEU A 292 5.67 -4.88 -16.35
C LEU A 292 6.12 -5.06 -14.91
N ASN A 293 5.21 -4.93 -13.94
CA ASN A 293 5.50 -5.21 -12.53
C ASN A 293 5.87 -6.68 -12.32
N GLY A 294 5.18 -7.61 -12.99
CA GLY A 294 5.52 -9.04 -12.95
C GLY A 294 6.92 -9.35 -13.46
N VAL A 295 7.30 -8.81 -14.62
CA VAL A 295 8.68 -8.94 -15.14
C VAL A 295 9.70 -8.39 -14.15
N ARG A 296 9.40 -7.26 -13.50
CA ARG A 296 10.29 -6.66 -12.52
C ARG A 296 10.47 -7.56 -11.30
N ARG A 297 9.39 -8.16 -10.79
CA ARG A 297 9.45 -9.14 -9.67
C ARG A 297 10.35 -10.33 -10.03
N ASP A 298 10.18 -10.89 -11.24
CA ASP A 298 11.01 -12.03 -11.68
C ASP A 298 12.48 -11.65 -11.83
N PHE A 299 12.80 -10.43 -12.26
CA PHE A 299 14.19 -9.96 -12.30
C PHE A 299 14.80 -9.81 -10.92
N LYS A 300 14.00 -9.44 -9.92
CA LYS A 300 14.47 -9.26 -8.55
C LYS A 300 14.57 -10.57 -7.78
N ASN A 301 13.71 -11.53 -8.10
CA ASN A 301 13.68 -12.84 -7.48
C ASN A 301 13.93 -13.92 -8.55
N PRO A 302 15.13 -13.96 -9.15
CA PRO A 302 15.42 -14.91 -10.22
C PRO A 302 15.34 -16.34 -9.66
N GLY A 303 14.42 -17.13 -10.23
CA GLY A 303 14.33 -18.55 -9.95
C GLY A 303 15.63 -19.30 -10.35
N PRO A 304 15.73 -20.62 -10.03
CA PRO A 304 16.94 -21.41 -10.27
C PRO A 304 17.38 -21.45 -11.76
N LEU A 305 16.48 -21.21 -12.67
CA LEU A 305 16.74 -21.02 -14.11
C LEU A 305 16.76 -19.52 -14.40
N ALA A 306 17.89 -18.87 -14.14
CA ALA A 306 18.08 -17.43 -14.44
C ALA A 306 17.79 -17.16 -15.92
N SER A 307 16.54 -16.80 -16.20
CA SER A 307 16.04 -16.48 -17.54
C SER A 307 16.74 -15.24 -18.09
N SER A 308 16.90 -15.17 -19.39
CA SER A 308 17.35 -13.94 -20.06
C SER A 308 16.28 -12.85 -19.93
N VAL A 309 16.65 -11.61 -20.20
CA VAL A 309 15.67 -10.50 -20.28
C VAL A 309 14.54 -10.83 -21.29
N GLN A 310 14.92 -11.48 -22.39
CA GLN A 310 13.98 -11.87 -23.44
C GLN A 310 13.00 -12.95 -22.96
N ASP A 311 13.51 -14.00 -22.32
CA ASP A 311 12.67 -15.11 -21.85
C ASP A 311 11.69 -14.65 -20.77
N THR A 312 12.17 -13.86 -19.81
CA THR A 312 11.31 -13.30 -18.77
C THR A 312 10.24 -12.39 -19.38
N ALA A 313 10.59 -11.52 -20.31
CA ALA A 313 9.62 -10.66 -20.99
C ALA A 313 8.56 -11.48 -21.76
N ALA A 314 8.98 -12.55 -22.45
CA ALA A 314 8.08 -13.45 -23.19
C ALA A 314 7.08 -14.17 -22.24
N ASN A 315 7.54 -14.65 -21.07
CA ASN A 315 6.69 -15.28 -20.05
C ASN A 315 5.56 -14.37 -19.55
N TRP A 316 5.75 -13.04 -19.67
CA TRP A 316 4.76 -12.03 -19.33
C TRP A 316 4.03 -11.44 -20.56
N GLY A 317 4.14 -12.10 -21.73
CA GLY A 317 3.42 -11.72 -22.93
C GLY A 317 3.99 -10.52 -23.69
N PHE A 318 5.28 -10.23 -23.54
CA PHE A 318 5.98 -9.21 -24.33
C PHE A 318 6.76 -9.85 -25.46
N TRP A 319 6.16 -9.92 -26.65
CA TRP A 319 6.74 -10.56 -27.82
C TRP A 319 7.67 -9.65 -28.65
N HIS A 320 7.56 -8.33 -28.45
CA HIS A 320 8.40 -7.33 -29.14
C HIS A 320 9.36 -6.67 -28.15
N LEU A 321 10.58 -7.21 -28.09
CA LEU A 321 11.59 -6.81 -27.10
C LEU A 321 11.90 -5.29 -27.13
N GLY A 322 11.95 -4.65 -28.31
CA GLY A 322 12.20 -3.21 -28.44
C GLY A 322 11.13 -2.35 -27.77
N HIS A 323 9.86 -2.71 -27.98
CA HIS A 323 8.74 -2.03 -27.31
C HIS A 323 8.74 -2.29 -25.80
N PHE A 324 9.02 -3.52 -25.39
CA PHE A 324 9.14 -3.89 -23.98
C PHE A 324 10.20 -3.07 -23.26
N VAL A 325 11.42 -2.99 -23.80
CA VAL A 325 12.53 -2.21 -23.19
C VAL A 325 12.16 -0.74 -23.03
N THR A 326 11.54 -0.16 -24.05
CA THR A 326 11.07 1.24 -24.01
C THR A 326 10.01 1.45 -22.92
N ASP A 327 9.04 0.54 -22.82
CA ASP A 327 7.98 0.62 -21.83
C ASP A 327 8.49 0.39 -20.41
N TYR A 328 9.37 -0.59 -20.23
CA TYR A 328 10.00 -0.89 -18.95
C TYR A 328 10.79 0.32 -18.44
N LYS A 329 11.66 0.88 -19.32
CA LYS A 329 12.43 2.09 -18.97
C LYS A 329 11.51 3.28 -18.63
N ARG A 330 10.43 3.45 -19.40
CA ARG A 330 9.45 4.51 -19.12
C ARG A 330 8.76 4.29 -17.77
N MET A 331 8.38 3.03 -17.46
CA MET A 331 7.66 2.69 -16.23
C MET A 331 8.55 2.84 -14.99
N PHE A 332 9.77 2.32 -15.01
CA PHE A 332 10.61 2.20 -13.83
C PHE A 332 11.82 3.15 -13.81
N GLY A 333 12.07 3.87 -14.90
CA GLY A 333 13.20 4.82 -14.99
C GLY A 333 14.56 4.15 -15.19
N GLU A 334 14.61 2.82 -15.37
CA GLU A 334 15.82 2.01 -15.58
C GLU A 334 15.61 0.97 -16.68
N LEU A 335 16.68 0.41 -17.21
CA LEU A 335 16.61 -0.66 -18.20
C LEU A 335 16.36 -2.03 -17.52
N PRO A 336 15.67 -2.98 -18.21
CA PRO A 336 15.50 -4.35 -17.72
C PRO A 336 16.82 -5.03 -17.32
N SER A 337 17.87 -4.81 -18.14
CA SER A 337 19.20 -5.34 -17.88
C SER A 337 19.91 -4.71 -16.67
N GLU A 338 19.55 -3.48 -16.30
CA GLU A 338 20.06 -2.81 -15.11
C GLU A 338 19.43 -3.43 -13.85
N THR A 339 18.12 -3.60 -13.84
CA THR A 339 17.42 -4.29 -12.74
C THR A 339 18.02 -5.67 -12.49
N LEU A 340 18.14 -6.51 -13.54
CA LEU A 340 18.69 -7.85 -13.44
C LEU A 340 20.15 -7.88 -12.97
N ARG A 341 20.96 -6.88 -13.36
CA ARG A 341 22.36 -6.78 -12.96
C ARG A 341 22.50 -6.39 -11.49
N HIS A 342 21.69 -5.47 -11.01
CA HIS A 342 21.66 -5.06 -9.60
C HIS A 342 21.37 -6.25 -8.70
N THR A 343 20.34 -7.02 -9.02
CA THR A 343 19.96 -8.22 -8.25
C THR A 343 21.08 -9.26 -8.20
N ARG A 344 21.74 -9.54 -9.34
CA ARG A 344 22.86 -10.50 -9.40
C ARG A 344 24.05 -10.05 -8.55
N ARG A 345 24.34 -8.76 -8.51
CA ARG A 345 25.42 -8.21 -7.66
C ARG A 345 25.10 -8.35 -6.20
N SER A 346 23.88 -8.01 -5.78
CA SER A 346 23.44 -8.14 -4.38
C SER A 346 23.49 -9.60 -3.91
N ALA A 347 23.08 -10.56 -4.75
CA ALA A 347 23.12 -11.98 -4.44
C ALA A 347 24.58 -12.52 -4.33
N THR A 348 25.54 -11.94 -5.04
CA THR A 348 26.95 -12.34 -4.96
C THR A 348 27.63 -11.83 -3.70
N VAL A 349 27.23 -10.67 -3.19
CA VAL A 349 27.77 -10.08 -1.94
C VAL A 349 27.19 -10.78 -0.69
N ALA A 350 26.01 -11.36 -0.79
CA ALA A 350 25.32 -12.04 0.33
C ALA A 350 25.70 -13.52 0.52
N ARG A 351 26.61 -14.08 -0.32
CA ARG A 351 27.19 -15.41 -0.09
C ARG A 351 28.51 -15.26 0.68
N PRO A 352 28.57 -15.78 1.94
CA PRO A 352 29.78 -15.78 2.75
C PRO A 352 30.88 -16.67 2.15
#